data_f7b27cee41bee1c3cee93b0d2e4f93cb
#
_entry.id   f7b27cee41bee1c3cee93b0d2e4f93cb
#
_cell.length_a   1.000
_cell.length_b   1.000
_cell.length_c   1.000
_cell.angle_alpha   90.00
_cell.angle_beta   90.00
_cell.angle_gamma   90.00
#
_symmetry.space_group_name_H-M   'P 1'
#
loop_
_entity.id
_entity.type
_entity.pdbx_description
1 polymer ?
#
loop_
_entity_poly.entity_id
_entity_poly.type
_entity_poly.pdbx_seq_one_letter_code
_entity_poly.pdbx_strand_id
1 'polypeptide(L)'
;MGYQRIRTHGQHFKENKDVAFYADKLCITSKYLTMVIKEVSGKSAKDWIVEYIVLEIKALLKNTNMNIQEIAVKTNFANQSSLGRFFRKHTGMSLSQYRMSNLG
;
A
#
# COMPACT_ATOMS: atom_id res chain seq x y z
N MET A 1 -2.81 -23.86 -2.44
CA MET A 1 -3.35 -22.61 -1.99
C MET A 1 -2.69 -21.47 -2.68
N GLY A 2 -3.49 -20.65 -3.28
CA GLY A 2 -2.96 -19.59 -4.11
C GLY A 2 -2.20 -18.53 -3.36
N TYR A 3 -2.58 -18.25 -2.15
CA TYR A 3 -1.98 -17.13 -1.44
C TYR A 3 -0.54 -17.37 -1.03
N GLN A 4 -0.09 -18.60 -1.05
CA GLN A 4 1.31 -18.84 -0.70
C GLN A 4 2.27 -18.18 -1.65
N ARG A 5 1.88 -18.09 -2.88
CA ARG A 5 2.74 -17.52 -3.89
C ARG A 5 2.91 -16.04 -3.72
N ILE A 6 1.94 -15.41 -3.09
CA ILE A 6 1.98 -13.98 -2.91
C ILE A 6 3.15 -13.57 -2.07
N ARG A 7 3.44 -14.34 -1.05
CA ARG A 7 4.55 -14.00 -0.16
C ARG A 7 5.88 -14.02 -0.85
N THR A 8 6.06 -14.96 -1.75
CA THR A 8 7.35 -15.11 -2.39
C THR A 8 7.66 -13.99 -3.35
N HIS A 9 6.67 -13.22 -3.70
CA HIS A 9 6.86 -12.16 -4.66
C HIS A 9 6.67 -10.79 -4.06
N GLY A 10 6.72 -10.71 -2.76
CA GLY A 10 6.47 -9.47 -2.06
C GLY A 10 7.50 -8.39 -2.27
N GLN A 11 8.63 -8.71 -2.90
CA GLN A 11 9.65 -7.73 -3.10
C GLN A 11 9.33 -6.71 -4.18
N HIS A 12 8.22 -6.86 -4.86
CA HIS A 12 7.83 -5.91 -5.90
C HIS A 12 6.42 -5.45 -5.70
N PHE A 13 6.21 -4.17 -5.91
CA PHE A 13 4.86 -3.64 -5.94
C PHE A 13 4.25 -4.03 -7.29
N LYS A 14 3.24 -4.83 -7.27
CA LYS A 14 2.56 -5.27 -8.48
C LYS A 14 1.08 -5.18 -8.26
N GLU A 15 0.41 -4.56 -9.22
CA GLU A 15 -1.00 -4.25 -9.11
C GLU A 15 -1.85 -5.46 -8.75
N ASN A 16 -1.64 -6.59 -9.42
CA ASN A 16 -2.45 -7.77 -9.15
C ASN A 16 -2.20 -8.35 -7.77
N LYS A 17 -0.96 -8.30 -7.32
CA LYS A 17 -0.63 -8.81 -6.01
C LYS A 17 -1.22 -7.94 -4.92
N ASP A 18 -1.21 -6.64 -5.14
CA ASP A 18 -1.73 -5.74 -4.13
C ASP A 18 -3.24 -5.80 -4.03
N VAL A 19 -3.92 -5.99 -5.14
CA VAL A 19 -5.35 -6.21 -5.10
C VAL A 19 -5.65 -7.49 -4.32
N ALA A 20 -4.92 -8.57 -4.59
CA ALA A 20 -5.11 -9.82 -3.88
C ALA A 20 -4.83 -9.67 -2.39
N PHE A 21 -3.78 -8.95 -2.06
CA PHE A 21 -3.42 -8.72 -0.67
C PHE A 21 -4.55 -8.05 0.10
N TYR A 22 -5.10 -6.98 -0.46
CA TYR A 22 -6.16 -6.26 0.23
C TYR A 22 -7.49 -6.98 0.20
N ALA A 23 -7.77 -7.70 -0.87
CA ALA A 23 -8.98 -8.52 -0.90
C ALA A 23 -8.92 -9.57 0.20
N ASP A 24 -7.76 -10.17 0.39
CA ASP A 24 -7.58 -11.18 1.43
C ASP A 24 -7.77 -10.56 2.82
N LYS A 25 -7.22 -9.38 3.04
CA LYS A 25 -7.41 -8.70 4.33
C LYS A 25 -8.88 -8.41 4.60
N LEU A 26 -9.64 -8.15 3.56
CA LEU A 26 -11.06 -7.84 3.69
C LEU A 26 -11.94 -9.09 3.62
N CYS A 27 -11.33 -10.25 3.44
CA CYS A 27 -12.05 -11.52 3.39
C CYS A 27 -13.01 -11.59 2.20
N ILE A 28 -12.60 -11.00 1.07
CA ILE A 28 -13.40 -11.06 -0.17
C ILE A 28 -12.47 -11.45 -1.30
N THR A 29 -13.04 -11.73 -2.46
CA THR A 29 -12.24 -12.09 -3.62
C THR A 29 -11.69 -10.84 -4.30
N SER A 30 -10.59 -11.01 -5.03
CA SER A 30 -10.02 -9.91 -5.79
C SER A 30 -11.01 -9.40 -6.83
N LYS A 31 -11.75 -10.31 -7.45
CA LYS A 31 -12.72 -9.93 -8.45
C LYS A 31 -13.82 -9.05 -7.87
N TYR A 32 -14.31 -9.45 -6.70
CA TYR A 32 -15.36 -8.67 -6.05
C TYR A 32 -14.83 -7.29 -5.65
N LEU A 33 -13.64 -7.25 -5.10
CA LEU A 33 -13.03 -5.98 -4.70
C LEU A 33 -12.88 -5.05 -5.90
N THR A 34 -12.37 -5.57 -7.00
CA THR A 34 -12.20 -4.77 -8.22
C THR A 34 -13.51 -4.21 -8.72
N MET A 35 -14.55 -5.04 -8.70
CA MET A 35 -15.85 -4.62 -9.15
C MET A 35 -16.43 -3.51 -8.28
N VAL A 36 -16.35 -3.69 -6.97
CA VAL A 36 -16.88 -2.70 -6.05
C VAL A 36 -16.16 -1.37 -6.17
N ILE A 37 -14.83 -1.41 -6.26
CA ILE A 37 -14.06 -0.19 -6.39
C ILE A 37 -14.47 0.59 -7.62
N LYS A 38 -14.61 -0.11 -8.72
CA LYS A 38 -14.95 0.57 -9.97
C LYS A 38 -16.34 1.18 -9.90
N GLU A 39 -17.28 0.47 -9.32
CA GLU A 39 -18.64 0.98 -9.21
C GLU A 39 -18.74 2.17 -8.28
N VAL A 40 -18.04 2.11 -7.15
CA VAL A 40 -18.17 3.14 -6.15
C VAL A 40 -17.34 4.36 -6.46
N SER A 41 -16.10 4.18 -6.89
CA SER A 41 -15.16 5.29 -7.07
C SER A 41 -14.97 5.72 -8.51
N GLY A 42 -15.33 4.86 -9.45
CA GLY A 42 -15.07 5.14 -10.86
C GLY A 42 -13.62 4.98 -11.25
N LYS A 43 -12.77 4.59 -10.33
CA LYS A 43 -11.33 4.42 -10.59
C LYS A 43 -11.02 2.96 -10.83
N SER A 44 -9.87 2.71 -11.46
CA SER A 44 -9.40 1.33 -11.55
C SER A 44 -8.98 0.87 -10.16
N ALA A 45 -8.99 -0.43 -9.96
CA ALA A 45 -8.56 -0.98 -8.68
C ALA A 45 -7.12 -0.58 -8.38
N LYS A 46 -6.27 -0.54 -9.41
CA LYS A 46 -4.89 -0.14 -9.23
C LYS A 46 -4.78 1.27 -8.65
N ASP A 47 -5.48 2.21 -9.24
CA ASP A 47 -5.40 3.60 -8.80
C ASP A 47 -5.93 3.76 -7.39
N TRP A 48 -7.03 3.09 -7.10
CA TRP A 48 -7.62 3.15 -5.78
C TRP A 48 -6.67 2.56 -4.73
N ILE A 49 -6.07 1.42 -5.04
CA ILE A 49 -5.14 0.77 -4.11
C ILE A 49 -3.92 1.64 -3.86
N VAL A 50 -3.39 2.28 -4.91
CA VAL A 50 -2.26 3.17 -4.73
C VAL A 50 -2.60 4.31 -3.77
N GLU A 51 -3.75 4.93 -3.95
CA GLU A 51 -4.18 5.99 -3.06
C GLU A 51 -4.35 5.50 -1.63
N TYR A 52 -4.94 4.32 -1.49
CA TYR A 52 -5.14 3.74 -0.17
C TYR A 52 -3.81 3.47 0.53
N ILE A 53 -2.85 2.92 -0.20
CA ILE A 53 -1.54 2.62 0.37
C ILE A 53 -0.84 3.91 0.80
N VAL A 54 -0.91 4.93 -0.02
CA VAL A 54 -0.29 6.22 0.34
C VAL A 54 -0.92 6.77 1.61
N LEU A 55 -2.24 6.71 1.73
CA LEU A 55 -2.91 7.18 2.93
C LEU A 55 -2.52 6.36 4.16
N GLU A 56 -2.40 5.06 3.99
CA GLU A 56 -2.00 4.20 5.08
C GLU A 56 -0.59 4.53 5.56
N ILE A 57 0.33 4.73 4.62
CA ILE A 57 1.70 5.11 4.96
C ILE A 57 1.71 6.44 5.71
N LYS A 58 0.97 7.41 5.21
CA LYS A 58 0.89 8.71 5.87
C LYS A 58 0.38 8.59 7.30
N ALA A 59 -0.66 7.79 7.49
CA ALA A 59 -1.22 7.59 8.81
C ALA A 59 -0.21 6.94 9.76
N LEU A 60 0.51 5.94 9.26
CA LEU A 60 1.51 5.27 10.10
C LEU A 60 2.65 6.20 10.45
N LEU A 61 3.06 7.06 9.51
CA LEU A 61 4.13 8.02 9.78
C LEU A 61 3.73 9.05 10.82
N LYS A 62 2.49 9.46 10.81
CA LYS A 62 2.03 10.55 11.69
C LYS A 62 1.47 10.06 13.02
N ASN A 63 0.84 8.91 13.01
CA ASN A 63 0.10 8.45 14.19
C ASN A 63 0.78 7.35 14.99
N THR A 64 1.95 6.90 14.56
CA THR A 64 2.67 5.85 15.27
C THR A 64 4.13 6.20 15.37
N ASN A 65 4.83 5.45 16.22
CA ASN A 65 6.28 5.56 16.33
C ASN A 65 6.98 4.44 15.58
N MET A 66 6.27 3.75 14.71
CA MET A 66 6.86 2.66 13.93
C MET A 66 8.04 3.18 13.13
N ASN A 67 9.10 2.39 13.08
CA ASN A 67 10.21 2.77 12.24
C ASN A 67 9.88 2.44 10.78
N ILE A 68 10.71 2.90 9.87
CA ILE A 68 10.43 2.77 8.45
C ILE A 68 10.39 1.31 8.01
N GLN A 69 11.25 0.47 8.59
CA GLN A 69 11.24 -0.94 8.27
C GLN A 69 9.91 -1.60 8.68
N GLU A 70 9.42 -1.26 9.85
CA GLU A 70 8.15 -1.80 10.31
C GLU A 70 7.00 -1.38 9.41
N ILE A 71 7.03 -0.13 8.98
CA ILE A 71 6.00 0.36 8.06
C ILE A 71 6.08 -0.38 6.73
N ALA A 72 7.28 -0.63 6.24
CA ALA A 72 7.45 -1.36 4.99
C ALA A 72 6.82 -2.75 5.09
N VAL A 73 7.08 -3.43 6.18
CA VAL A 73 6.49 -4.76 6.38
C VAL A 73 4.98 -4.68 6.44
N LYS A 74 4.47 -3.74 7.21
CA LYS A 74 3.03 -3.62 7.40
C LYS A 74 2.30 -3.29 6.11
N THR A 75 2.93 -2.53 5.23
CA THR A 75 2.31 -2.13 3.97
C THR A 75 2.73 -3.01 2.80
N ASN A 76 3.37 -4.12 3.10
CA ASN A 76 3.68 -5.15 2.09
C ASN A 76 4.74 -4.74 1.08
N PHE A 77 5.71 -3.96 1.52
CA PHE A 77 6.88 -3.65 0.69
C PHE A 77 8.03 -4.55 1.10
N ALA A 78 8.89 -4.84 0.14
CA ALA A 78 10.01 -5.75 0.38
C ALA A 78 11.01 -5.17 1.37
N ASN A 79 11.24 -3.87 1.29
CA ASN A 79 12.22 -3.22 2.15
C ASN A 79 11.95 -1.72 2.19
N GLN A 80 12.77 -1.04 3.01
CA GLN A 80 12.61 0.40 3.17
C GLN A 80 12.82 1.18 1.88
N SER A 81 13.74 0.72 1.05
CA SER A 81 14.02 1.42 -0.20
C SER A 81 12.82 1.41 -1.14
N SER A 82 12.17 0.26 -1.24
CA SER A 82 10.98 0.15 -2.08
C SER A 82 9.88 1.05 -1.58
N LEU A 83 9.66 1.04 -0.27
CA LEU A 83 8.66 1.90 0.35
C LEU A 83 8.96 3.36 0.07
N GLY A 84 10.21 3.76 0.27
CA GLY A 84 10.61 5.14 0.08
C GLY A 84 10.42 5.61 -1.34
N ARG A 85 10.81 4.78 -2.30
CA ARG A 85 10.64 5.14 -3.71
C ARG A 85 9.17 5.29 -4.07
N PHE A 86 8.35 4.38 -3.60
CA PHE A 86 6.92 4.43 -3.86
C PHE A 86 6.33 5.71 -3.29
N PHE A 87 6.64 6.01 -2.04
CA PHE A 87 6.08 7.17 -1.37
C PHE A 87 6.51 8.46 -2.06
N ARG A 88 7.79 8.56 -2.39
CA ARG A 88 8.29 9.77 -3.05
C ARG A 88 7.68 9.94 -4.43
N LYS A 89 7.51 8.84 -5.14
CA LYS A 89 6.90 8.91 -6.47
C LYS A 89 5.48 9.49 -6.42
N HIS A 90 4.73 9.12 -5.40
CA HIS A 90 3.34 9.51 -5.34
C HIS A 90 3.05 10.76 -4.51
N THR A 91 3.99 11.19 -3.68
CA THR A 91 3.77 12.38 -2.85
C THR A 91 4.78 13.48 -3.09
N GLY A 92 5.90 13.18 -3.71
CA GLY A 92 6.96 14.15 -3.91
C GLY A 92 7.82 14.38 -2.69
N MET A 93 7.55 13.69 -1.58
CA MET A 93 8.29 13.86 -0.35
C MET A 93 8.91 12.55 0.10
N SER A 94 10.02 12.64 0.81
CA SER A 94 10.58 11.45 1.42
C SER A 94 9.75 11.10 2.66
N LEU A 95 9.91 9.87 3.13
CA LEU A 95 9.22 9.43 4.33
C LEU A 95 9.56 10.30 5.53
N SER A 96 10.85 10.59 5.68
CA SER A 96 11.29 11.42 6.81
C SER A 96 10.76 12.83 6.71
N GLN A 97 10.76 13.39 5.52
CA GLN A 97 10.22 14.73 5.33
C GLN A 97 8.76 14.79 5.74
N TYR A 98 8.01 13.81 5.32
CA TYR A 98 6.59 13.82 5.65
C TYR A 98 6.38 13.65 7.14
N ARG A 99 7.12 12.72 7.77
CA ARG A 99 6.96 12.47 9.20
C ARG A 99 7.23 13.72 10.02
N MET A 100 8.20 14.51 9.61
CA MET A 100 8.59 15.70 10.34
C MET A 100 7.84 16.94 9.92
N SER A 101 7.01 16.85 8.91
CA SER A 101 6.27 18.00 8.41
C SER A 101 5.07 18.28 9.32
N ASN A 102 4.51 19.48 9.16
CA ASN A 102 3.28 19.83 9.85
C ASN A 102 2.04 19.58 8.99
N LEU A 103 2.24 18.96 7.86
CA LEU A 103 1.12 18.63 6.99
C LEU A 103 0.33 17.51 7.64
N GLY A 104 -0.93 17.64 7.68
CA GLY A 104 -1.81 16.74 8.36
C GLY A 104 -1.97 15.37 7.72
#